data_3a0423a2a114c7ce334e3d34337d3b90
#
_entry.id   3a0423a2a114c7ce334e3d34337d3b90
#
_cell.length_a   1.000
_cell.length_b   1.000
_cell.length_c   1.000
_cell.angle_alpha   90.00
_cell.angle_beta   90.00
_cell.angle_gamma   90.00
#
_symmetry.space_group_name_H-M   'P 1'
#
loop_
_entity.id
_entity.type
_entity.pdbx_description
1 polymer ?
#
loop_
_entity_poly.entity_id
_entity_poly.type
_entity_poly.pdbx_seq_one_letter_code
_entity_poly.pdbx_strand_id
1 'polypeptide(L)'
;VTIPSPTPAAVAAPRDPSSDVRITAPFRLEYLALVENVVRLLRDGIAPAGDAIAEAEETPGRDLLPVMANTAPLPSGFFPGDYVPVYLNARNSRLHRHMVLASTGTAAERASRAVCIVRLSPTLSRRPGTLVADGDPASPFTRFMGPDEARDVLDMRVVRGTAWTEGTTETTLRIDAERERQMQAVILVPGVIPSTALREVIVPDAATRVRVEALLREA
;
A
#
# COMPACT_ATOMS: atom_id res chain seq x y z
N VAL A 1 -26.69 -52.08 -1.37
CA VAL A 1 -26.23 -50.68 -1.34
C VAL A 1 -24.71 -50.74 -1.30
N THR A 2 -24.10 -50.43 -2.45
CA THR A 2 -22.64 -50.45 -2.59
C THR A 2 -22.13 -49.07 -2.23
N ILE A 3 -21.27 -48.99 -1.20
CA ILE A 3 -20.62 -47.74 -0.79
C ILE A 3 -19.41 -47.48 -1.73
N PRO A 4 -19.32 -46.35 -2.42
CA PRO A 4 -18.18 -46.07 -3.24
C PRO A 4 -16.93 -45.79 -2.38
N SER A 5 -15.80 -46.38 -2.77
CA SER A 5 -14.50 -46.15 -2.14
C SER A 5 -14.06 -44.68 -2.30
N PRO A 6 -13.44 -44.10 -1.27
CA PRO A 6 -12.94 -42.73 -1.37
C PRO A 6 -11.80 -42.63 -2.39
N THR A 7 -11.92 -41.64 -3.29
CA THR A 7 -10.89 -41.25 -4.23
C THR A 7 -9.64 -40.82 -3.46
N PRO A 8 -8.42 -41.33 -3.78
CA PRO A 8 -7.21 -40.89 -3.13
C PRO A 8 -6.97 -39.39 -3.38
N ALA A 9 -6.69 -38.65 -2.31
CA ALA A 9 -6.30 -37.24 -2.40
C ALA A 9 -5.10 -37.07 -3.32
N ALA A 10 -5.18 -36.15 -4.25
CA ALA A 10 -4.09 -35.81 -5.14
C ALA A 10 -2.87 -35.37 -4.29
N VAL A 11 -1.79 -36.15 -4.38
CA VAL A 11 -0.51 -35.78 -3.80
C VAL A 11 -0.02 -34.53 -4.51
N ALA A 12 0.11 -33.43 -3.78
CA ALA A 12 0.68 -32.20 -4.32
C ALA A 12 2.07 -32.49 -4.89
N ALA A 13 2.31 -32.07 -6.13
CA ALA A 13 3.62 -32.22 -6.75
C ALA A 13 4.69 -31.54 -5.88
N PRO A 14 5.90 -32.12 -5.78
CA PRO A 14 6.99 -31.53 -5.00
C PRO A 14 7.30 -30.14 -5.57
N ARG A 15 7.32 -29.12 -4.70
CA ARG A 15 7.71 -27.77 -5.06
C ARG A 15 9.18 -27.79 -5.49
N ASP A 16 9.46 -27.18 -6.65
CA ASP A 16 10.81 -27.01 -7.16
C ASP A 16 11.63 -26.17 -6.17
N PRO A 17 12.69 -26.68 -5.56
CA PRO A 17 13.52 -25.95 -4.61
C PRO A 17 14.26 -24.76 -5.25
N SER A 18 14.32 -24.67 -6.58
CA SER A 18 14.91 -23.51 -7.29
C SER A 18 14.01 -22.28 -7.29
N SER A 19 12.74 -22.40 -6.84
CA SER A 19 11.80 -21.27 -6.74
C SER A 19 11.94 -20.46 -5.43
N ASP A 20 12.74 -20.89 -4.48
CA ASP A 20 13.04 -20.18 -3.23
C ASP A 20 14.08 -19.05 -3.46
N VAL A 21 13.74 -18.09 -4.31
CA VAL A 21 14.44 -16.80 -4.31
C VAL A 21 14.00 -16.06 -3.06
N ARG A 22 14.67 -16.31 -1.93
CA ARG A 22 14.51 -15.50 -0.72
C ARG A 22 14.73 -14.06 -1.10
N ILE A 23 13.73 -13.22 -0.85
CA ILE A 23 13.80 -11.79 -1.13
C ILE A 23 14.77 -11.19 -0.11
N THR A 24 16.06 -11.17 -0.45
CA THR A 24 17.10 -10.47 0.31
C THR A 24 17.04 -8.95 0.11
N ALA A 25 16.33 -8.50 -0.94
CA ALA A 25 16.16 -7.09 -1.24
C ALA A 25 15.27 -6.41 -0.19
N PRO A 26 15.60 -5.17 0.25
CA PRO A 26 14.77 -4.41 1.16
C PRO A 26 13.39 -4.15 0.52
N PHE A 27 12.34 -4.04 1.37
CA PHE A 27 11.03 -3.64 0.91
C PHE A 27 11.10 -2.29 0.20
N ARG A 28 10.43 -2.18 -0.95
CA ARG A 28 10.14 -0.88 -1.56
C ARG A 28 8.98 -0.27 -0.78
N LEU A 29 9.17 0.92 -0.24
CA LEU A 29 8.19 1.61 0.58
C LEU A 29 7.68 2.83 -0.18
N GLU A 30 6.36 2.88 -0.41
CA GLU A 30 5.71 3.90 -1.21
C GLU A 30 4.48 4.44 -0.47
N TYR A 31 4.37 5.76 -0.39
CA TYR A 31 3.23 6.45 0.22
C TYR A 31 2.47 7.22 -0.87
N LEU A 32 1.14 7.15 -0.82
CA LEU A 32 0.29 7.93 -1.73
C LEU A 32 -0.05 9.27 -1.08
N ALA A 33 0.20 10.35 -1.80
CA ALA A 33 -0.07 11.71 -1.34
C ALA A 33 -0.73 12.56 -2.41
N LEU A 34 -1.48 13.57 -2.01
CA LEU A 34 -1.87 14.65 -2.90
C LEU A 34 -0.63 15.50 -3.24
N VAL A 35 -0.57 15.94 -4.48
CA VAL A 35 0.54 16.79 -4.96
C VAL A 35 0.69 18.05 -4.11
N GLU A 36 -0.42 18.62 -3.67
CA GLU A 36 -0.43 19.84 -2.84
C GLU A 36 0.21 19.65 -1.46
N ASN A 37 0.17 18.43 -0.94
CA ASN A 37 0.75 18.11 0.35
C ASN A 37 2.28 17.88 0.32
N VAL A 38 2.90 17.80 -0.88
CA VAL A 38 4.31 17.45 -1.03
C VAL A 38 5.24 18.38 -0.22
N VAL A 39 5.01 19.69 -0.28
CA VAL A 39 5.83 20.68 0.45
C VAL A 39 5.77 20.43 1.96
N ARG A 40 4.57 20.23 2.48
CA ARG A 40 4.38 19.94 3.90
C ARG A 40 5.04 18.62 4.29
N LEU A 41 4.88 17.55 3.48
CA LEU A 41 5.52 16.27 3.76
C LEU A 41 7.06 16.39 3.80
N LEU A 42 7.63 17.22 2.94
CA LEU A 42 9.08 17.47 2.91
C LEU A 42 9.56 18.31 4.10
N ARG A 43 8.70 19.17 4.66
CA ARG A 43 9.02 19.97 5.83
C ARG A 43 8.79 19.20 7.13
N ASP A 44 7.60 18.59 7.30
CA ASP A 44 7.10 18.08 8.59
C ASP A 44 7.16 16.54 8.67
N GLY A 45 7.32 15.86 7.54
CA GLY A 45 7.21 14.40 7.46
C GLY A 45 5.77 13.92 7.32
N ILE A 46 5.52 12.65 7.62
CA ILE A 46 4.21 12.00 7.51
C ILE A 46 3.74 11.62 8.91
N ALA A 47 2.65 12.22 9.36
CA ALA A 47 2.03 11.93 10.65
C ALA A 47 1.08 10.71 10.58
N PRO A 48 0.90 9.96 11.67
CA PRO A 48 -0.16 8.97 11.80
C PRO A 48 -1.54 9.60 11.65
N ALA A 49 -2.53 8.81 11.25
CA ALA A 49 -3.87 9.35 11.02
C ALA A 49 -4.64 9.72 12.30
N GLY A 50 -4.22 9.17 13.44
CA GLY A 50 -4.78 9.54 14.75
C GLY A 50 -4.33 10.91 15.24
N ASP A 51 -3.28 11.50 14.65
CA ASP A 51 -2.85 12.84 15.00
C ASP A 51 -3.78 13.90 14.36
N ALA A 52 -4.20 14.88 15.16
CA ALA A 52 -5.13 15.95 14.72
C ALA A 52 -4.61 16.72 13.49
N ILE A 53 -3.29 16.85 13.35
CA ILE A 53 -2.64 17.47 12.17
C ILE A 53 -2.88 16.62 10.91
N ALA A 54 -2.92 15.30 11.07
CA ALA A 54 -3.18 14.39 9.97
C ALA A 54 -4.66 14.39 9.53
N GLU A 55 -5.59 14.70 10.44
CA GLU A 55 -7.03 14.76 10.14
C GLU A 55 -7.39 15.83 9.09
N ALA A 56 -6.58 16.90 9.00
CA ALA A 56 -6.79 17.97 8.03
C ALA A 56 -6.40 17.59 6.60
N GLU A 57 -5.80 16.41 6.38
CA GLU A 57 -5.28 16.00 5.08
C GLU A 57 -6.10 14.91 4.41
N GLU A 58 -6.64 15.25 3.26
CA GLU A 58 -7.22 14.28 2.32
C GLU A 58 -6.10 13.57 1.55
N THR A 59 -5.37 12.65 2.19
CA THR A 59 -4.41 11.82 1.48
C THR A 59 -5.04 10.49 1.05
N PRO A 60 -4.71 9.97 -0.14
CA PRO A 60 -5.25 8.70 -0.61
C PRO A 60 -4.98 7.51 0.32
N GLY A 61 -3.90 7.55 1.10
CA GLY A 61 -3.54 6.50 2.05
C GLY A 61 -4.39 6.51 3.33
N ARG A 62 -5.02 7.63 3.68
CA ARG A 62 -5.83 7.77 4.91
C ARG A 62 -7.14 7.00 4.88
N ASP A 63 -7.69 6.73 3.70
CA ASP A 63 -8.94 5.95 3.56
C ASP A 63 -8.87 4.57 4.21
N LEU A 64 -7.67 4.08 4.50
CA LEU A 64 -7.47 2.81 5.18
C LEU A 64 -7.74 2.87 6.68
N LEU A 65 -7.50 4.01 7.30
CA LEU A 65 -7.46 4.15 8.76
C LEU A 65 -8.81 4.26 9.45
N PRO A 66 -9.86 4.91 8.90
CA PRO A 66 -11.16 4.97 9.57
C PRO A 66 -11.77 3.60 9.86
N VAL A 67 -11.56 2.63 8.96
CA VAL A 67 -12.05 1.26 9.16
C VAL A 67 -11.25 0.54 10.24
N MET A 68 -9.92 0.73 10.26
CA MET A 68 -9.04 0.11 11.25
C MET A 68 -9.16 0.75 12.63
N ALA A 69 -9.49 2.04 12.74
CA ALA A 69 -9.63 2.73 14.02
C ALA A 69 -10.71 2.12 14.93
N ASN A 70 -11.67 1.40 14.35
CA ASN A 70 -12.74 0.71 15.07
C ASN A 70 -12.40 -0.75 15.46
N THR A 71 -11.17 -1.21 15.17
CA THR A 71 -10.74 -2.58 15.48
C THR A 71 -9.92 -2.63 16.78
N ALA A 72 -9.78 -3.85 17.33
CA ALA A 72 -8.95 -4.09 18.51
C ALA A 72 -7.49 -3.67 18.29
N PRO A 73 -6.72 -3.48 19.37
CA PRO A 73 -5.28 -3.24 19.25
C PRO A 73 -4.60 -4.29 18.36
N LEU A 74 -3.65 -3.83 17.55
CA LEU A 74 -2.84 -4.71 16.71
C LEU A 74 -1.90 -5.59 17.57
N PRO A 75 -1.29 -6.64 17.01
CA PRO A 75 -0.39 -7.54 17.74
C PRO A 75 0.76 -6.83 18.48
N SER A 76 1.12 -5.62 18.04
CA SER A 76 2.10 -4.76 18.69
C SER A 76 1.61 -4.07 19.97
N GLY A 77 0.30 -4.13 20.27
CA GLY A 77 -0.34 -3.37 21.34
C GLY A 77 -0.71 -1.93 20.99
N PHE A 78 -0.31 -1.41 19.82
CA PHE A 78 -0.70 -0.11 19.32
C PHE A 78 -2.05 -0.16 18.59
N PHE A 79 -2.72 0.99 18.53
CA PHE A 79 -3.94 1.13 17.73
C PHE A 79 -3.60 1.46 16.26
N PRO A 80 -4.48 1.10 15.31
CA PRO A 80 -4.27 1.44 13.91
C PRO A 80 -3.99 2.92 13.65
N GLY A 81 -4.61 3.82 14.40
CA GLY A 81 -4.39 5.27 14.30
C GLY A 81 -2.98 5.74 14.66
N ASP A 82 -2.20 4.92 15.38
CA ASP A 82 -0.83 5.24 15.77
C ASP A 82 0.19 4.99 14.65
N TYR A 83 -0.29 4.48 13.50
CA TYR A 83 0.57 4.08 12.38
C TYR A 83 0.38 4.95 11.14
N VAL A 84 1.47 5.07 10.38
CA VAL A 84 1.44 5.52 8.99
C VAL A 84 1.44 4.28 8.09
N PRO A 85 0.39 4.06 7.28
CA PRO A 85 0.38 2.98 6.30
C PRO A 85 1.26 3.33 5.09
N VAL A 86 2.16 2.44 4.74
CA VAL A 86 3.08 2.59 3.62
C VAL A 86 2.96 1.38 2.71
N TYR A 87 2.65 1.59 1.43
CA TYR A 87 2.47 0.50 0.47
C TYR A 87 3.77 -0.19 0.12
N LEU A 88 3.73 -1.50 -0.05
CA LEU A 88 4.77 -2.29 -0.70
C LEU A 88 4.71 -2.16 -2.23
N ASN A 89 3.54 -1.77 -2.73
CA ASN A 89 3.30 -1.40 -4.10
C ASN A 89 2.17 -0.37 -4.17
N ALA A 90 2.50 0.90 -4.33
CA ALA A 90 1.48 1.95 -4.46
C ALA A 90 0.71 1.88 -5.79
N ARG A 91 1.24 1.18 -6.81
CA ARG A 91 0.57 0.98 -8.10
C ARG A 91 -0.43 -0.18 -8.04
N ASN A 92 -1.44 -0.03 -7.22
CA ASN A 92 -2.49 -1.00 -6.96
C ASN A 92 -3.87 -0.44 -7.36
N SER A 93 -4.93 -1.21 -7.12
CA SER A 93 -6.31 -0.82 -7.46
C SER A 93 -6.77 0.45 -6.74
N ARG A 94 -6.21 0.78 -5.58
CA ARG A 94 -6.54 2.00 -4.85
C ARG A 94 -6.01 3.24 -5.56
N LEU A 95 -4.72 3.24 -5.97
CA LEU A 95 -4.18 4.31 -6.80
C LEU A 95 -4.98 4.46 -8.09
N HIS A 96 -5.33 3.34 -8.76
CA HIS A 96 -6.13 3.38 -9.97
C HIS A 96 -7.47 4.09 -9.75
N ARG A 97 -8.20 3.76 -8.68
CA ARG A 97 -9.45 4.45 -8.31
C ARG A 97 -9.24 5.95 -8.12
N HIS A 98 -8.20 6.36 -7.40
CA HIS A 98 -7.89 7.78 -7.21
C HIS A 98 -7.55 8.48 -8.54
N MET A 99 -6.78 7.84 -9.41
CA MET A 99 -6.48 8.40 -10.74
C MET A 99 -7.71 8.56 -11.61
N VAL A 100 -8.64 7.59 -11.58
CA VAL A 100 -9.92 7.70 -12.29
C VAL A 100 -10.74 8.87 -11.74
N LEU A 101 -10.87 9.01 -10.43
CA LEU A 101 -11.56 10.14 -9.80
C LEU A 101 -10.87 11.47 -10.13
N ALA A 102 -9.54 11.52 -10.10
CA ALA A 102 -8.77 12.72 -10.46
C ALA A 102 -8.85 13.07 -11.94
N SER A 103 -9.25 12.15 -12.82
CA SER A 103 -9.44 12.43 -14.26
C SER A 103 -10.79 13.10 -14.56
N THR A 104 -11.73 13.13 -13.62
CA THR A 104 -13.07 13.68 -13.78
C THR A 104 -13.17 15.11 -13.26
N GLY A 105 -14.14 15.88 -13.77
CA GLY A 105 -14.40 17.24 -13.33
C GLY A 105 -13.63 18.31 -14.09
N THR A 106 -13.66 19.53 -13.57
CA THR A 106 -12.95 20.71 -14.09
C THR A 106 -11.44 20.57 -13.98
N ALA A 107 -10.68 21.41 -14.68
CA ALA A 107 -9.23 21.44 -14.57
C ALA A 107 -8.73 21.72 -13.13
N ALA A 108 -9.43 22.60 -12.41
CA ALA A 108 -9.11 22.93 -11.02
C ALA A 108 -9.35 21.74 -10.08
N GLU A 109 -10.49 21.04 -10.22
CA GLU A 109 -10.81 19.84 -9.44
C GLU A 109 -9.83 18.70 -9.74
N ARG A 110 -9.47 18.49 -11.01
CA ARG A 110 -8.44 17.51 -11.38
C ARG A 110 -7.09 17.84 -10.75
N ALA A 111 -6.73 19.12 -10.77
CA ALA A 111 -5.48 19.57 -10.18
C ALA A 111 -5.45 19.34 -8.66
N SER A 112 -6.53 19.67 -7.92
CA SER A 112 -6.60 19.47 -6.46
C SER A 112 -6.62 18.00 -6.03
N ARG A 113 -7.02 17.10 -6.94
CA ARG A 113 -7.04 15.64 -6.72
C ARG A 113 -5.81 14.92 -7.28
N ALA A 114 -4.85 15.66 -7.83
CA ALA A 114 -3.65 15.06 -8.39
C ALA A 114 -2.85 14.33 -7.29
N VAL A 115 -2.52 13.07 -7.56
CA VAL A 115 -1.78 12.21 -6.61
C VAL A 115 -0.36 11.99 -7.10
N CYS A 116 0.54 11.82 -6.15
CA CYS A 116 1.90 11.39 -6.39
C CYS A 116 2.26 10.20 -5.50
N ILE A 117 3.32 9.49 -5.85
CA ILE A 117 3.90 8.44 -5.03
C ILE A 117 5.17 9.01 -4.39
N VAL A 118 5.22 9.00 -3.07
CA VAL A 118 6.43 9.36 -2.30
C VAL A 118 7.16 8.08 -1.93
N ARG A 119 8.37 7.91 -2.45
CA ARG A 119 9.23 6.78 -2.11
C ARG A 119 9.97 7.07 -0.81
N LEU A 120 9.93 6.10 0.09
CA LEU A 120 10.48 6.22 1.43
C LEU A 120 11.72 5.33 1.62
N SER A 121 12.49 5.66 2.65
CA SER A 121 13.64 4.84 3.05
C SER A 121 13.21 3.43 3.47
N PRO A 122 13.84 2.38 2.91
CA PRO A 122 13.54 1.00 3.31
C PRO A 122 13.89 0.70 4.77
N THR A 123 14.69 1.53 5.42
CA THR A 123 15.06 1.37 6.83
C THR A 123 13.86 1.48 7.77
N LEU A 124 12.77 2.13 7.35
CA LEU A 124 11.53 2.21 8.10
C LEU A 124 10.93 0.84 8.42
N SER A 125 11.16 -0.17 7.57
CA SER A 125 10.71 -1.55 7.83
C SER A 125 11.37 -2.20 9.05
N ARG A 126 12.47 -1.63 9.55
CA ARG A 126 13.21 -2.11 10.73
C ARG A 126 12.91 -1.28 11.99
N ARG A 127 12.04 -0.29 11.90
CA ARG A 127 11.66 0.53 13.05
C ARG A 127 10.94 -0.36 14.08
N PRO A 128 11.29 -0.30 15.37
CA PRO A 128 10.61 -1.07 16.42
C PRO A 128 9.10 -0.82 16.39
N GLY A 129 8.32 -1.88 16.53
CA GLY A 129 6.85 -1.82 16.47
C GLY A 129 6.26 -1.80 15.06
N THR A 130 7.09 -1.79 14.00
CA THR A 130 6.59 -1.91 12.61
C THR A 130 5.92 -3.25 12.39
N LEU A 131 4.75 -3.21 11.75
CA LEU A 131 4.00 -4.38 11.31
C LEU A 131 3.85 -4.40 9.79
N VAL A 132 3.61 -5.57 9.25
CA VAL A 132 3.25 -5.78 7.83
C VAL A 132 1.88 -6.39 7.78
N ALA A 133 1.00 -5.82 6.96
CA ALA A 133 -0.28 -6.38 6.58
C ALA A 133 -0.12 -7.09 5.23
N ASP A 134 -0.51 -8.36 5.15
CA ASP A 134 -0.37 -9.19 3.93
C ASP A 134 -1.38 -8.84 2.82
N GLY A 135 -2.13 -7.77 3.01
CA GLY A 135 -3.12 -7.27 2.06
C GLY A 135 -3.73 -5.95 2.52
N ASP A 136 -4.92 -5.64 2.00
CA ASP A 136 -5.69 -4.47 2.43
C ASP A 136 -5.95 -4.54 3.94
N PRO A 137 -5.44 -3.59 4.74
CA PRO A 137 -5.64 -3.60 6.19
C PRO A 137 -7.10 -3.53 6.64
N ALA A 138 -7.99 -3.06 5.78
CA ALA A 138 -9.43 -3.02 6.05
C ALA A 138 -10.12 -4.39 5.84
N SER A 139 -9.44 -5.34 5.20
CA SER A 139 -9.99 -6.67 4.96
C SER A 139 -9.93 -7.54 6.22
N PRO A 140 -11.02 -8.24 6.59
CA PRO A 140 -11.02 -9.18 7.71
C PRO A 140 -10.11 -10.40 7.49
N PHE A 141 -9.68 -10.64 6.25
CA PHE A 141 -8.77 -11.75 5.89
C PHE A 141 -7.31 -11.36 5.96
N THR A 142 -7.01 -10.08 6.23
CA THR A 142 -5.63 -9.60 6.31
C THR A 142 -4.99 -9.99 7.64
N ARG A 143 -3.80 -10.55 7.56
CA ARG A 143 -2.97 -10.87 8.71
C ARG A 143 -1.91 -9.80 8.94
N PHE A 144 -1.65 -9.53 10.21
CA PHE A 144 -0.61 -8.61 10.65
C PHE A 144 0.53 -9.42 11.26
N MET A 145 1.75 -9.13 10.83
CA MET A 145 2.94 -9.88 11.23
C MET A 145 4.17 -8.98 11.31
N GLY A 146 5.25 -9.48 11.90
CA GLY A 146 6.53 -8.77 11.89
C GLY A 146 7.17 -8.73 10.50
N PRO A 147 8.07 -7.74 10.22
CA PRO A 147 8.70 -7.61 8.90
C PRO A 147 9.56 -8.83 8.48
N ASP A 148 10.13 -9.56 9.42
CA ASP A 148 10.94 -10.75 9.12
C ASP A 148 10.04 -11.92 8.69
N GLU A 149 8.96 -12.18 9.42
CA GLU A 149 7.94 -13.16 9.05
C GLU A 149 7.32 -12.83 7.69
N ALA A 150 7.03 -11.56 7.43
CA ALA A 150 6.43 -11.12 6.18
C ALA A 150 7.29 -11.44 4.94
N ARG A 151 8.61 -11.47 5.09
CA ARG A 151 9.50 -11.85 3.97
C ARG A 151 9.35 -13.30 3.55
N ASP A 152 9.00 -14.17 4.48
CA ASP A 152 8.80 -15.59 4.21
C ASP A 152 7.37 -15.90 3.74
N VAL A 153 6.40 -15.06 4.11
CA VAL A 153 4.96 -15.28 3.85
C VAL A 153 4.46 -14.58 2.60
N LEU A 154 4.96 -13.35 2.31
CA LEU A 154 4.45 -12.56 1.19
C LEU A 154 4.95 -13.09 -0.16
N ASP A 155 4.02 -13.37 -1.07
CA ASP A 155 4.38 -13.51 -2.49
C ASP A 155 4.57 -12.12 -3.13
N MET A 156 5.82 -11.67 -3.16
CA MET A 156 6.16 -10.37 -3.73
C MET A 156 5.91 -10.27 -5.24
N ARG A 157 5.71 -11.39 -5.96
CA ARG A 157 5.31 -11.36 -7.37
C ARG A 157 3.85 -10.90 -7.48
N VAL A 158 3.00 -11.36 -6.56
CA VAL A 158 1.61 -10.91 -6.46
C VAL A 158 1.56 -9.48 -5.98
N VAL A 159 2.22 -9.15 -4.85
CA VAL A 159 2.23 -7.79 -4.27
C VAL A 159 2.70 -6.74 -5.28
N ARG A 160 3.73 -7.05 -6.08
CA ARG A 160 4.27 -6.15 -7.12
C ARG A 160 3.66 -6.34 -8.49
N GLY A 161 2.61 -7.14 -8.59
CA GLY A 161 1.87 -7.33 -9.83
C GLY A 161 1.30 -6.02 -10.38
N THR A 162 1.00 -6.02 -11.66
CA THR A 162 0.41 -4.86 -12.35
C THR A 162 -1.04 -5.09 -12.76
N ALA A 163 -1.55 -6.30 -12.54
CA ALA A 163 -2.92 -6.68 -12.89
C ALA A 163 -3.59 -7.42 -11.72
N TRP A 164 -4.76 -6.96 -11.35
CA TRP A 164 -5.66 -7.59 -10.35
C TRP A 164 -6.93 -8.15 -11.00
N THR A 165 -6.96 -8.23 -12.33
CA THR A 165 -8.05 -8.79 -13.11
C THR A 165 -7.56 -10.02 -13.86
N GLU A 166 -8.46 -10.97 -14.04
CA GLU A 166 -8.27 -12.16 -14.89
C GLU A 166 -9.07 -12.00 -16.18
N GLY A 167 -8.55 -12.56 -17.27
CA GLY A 167 -9.20 -12.57 -18.57
C GLY A 167 -8.47 -11.74 -19.61
N THR A 168 -8.74 -12.03 -20.89
CA THR A 168 -8.07 -11.43 -22.05
C THR A 168 -8.95 -10.49 -22.86
N THR A 169 -10.24 -10.41 -22.54
CA THR A 169 -11.21 -9.54 -23.22
C THR A 169 -12.04 -8.76 -22.19
N GLU A 170 -12.55 -7.59 -22.59
CA GLU A 170 -13.39 -6.75 -21.71
C GLU A 170 -14.58 -7.49 -21.10
N THR A 171 -15.15 -8.44 -21.84
CA THR A 171 -16.31 -9.26 -21.40
C THR A 171 -15.93 -10.40 -20.45
N THR A 172 -14.65 -10.75 -20.35
CA THR A 172 -14.14 -11.85 -19.49
C THR A 172 -13.29 -11.35 -18.33
N LEU A 173 -13.02 -10.05 -18.24
CA LEU A 173 -12.29 -9.48 -17.13
C LEU A 173 -13.05 -9.69 -15.83
N ARG A 174 -12.45 -10.41 -14.91
CA ARG A 174 -12.93 -10.59 -13.53
C ARG A 174 -11.90 -10.04 -12.56
N ILE A 175 -12.38 -9.42 -11.50
CA ILE A 175 -11.53 -9.04 -10.39
C ILE A 175 -11.16 -10.31 -9.62
N ASP A 176 -9.87 -10.60 -9.52
CA ASP A 176 -9.35 -11.55 -8.55
C ASP A 176 -9.25 -10.83 -7.20
N ALA A 177 -10.27 -11.02 -6.36
CA ALA A 177 -10.40 -10.32 -5.09
C ALA A 177 -9.24 -10.62 -4.12
N GLU A 178 -8.73 -11.85 -4.13
CA GLU A 178 -7.59 -12.20 -3.26
C GLU A 178 -6.30 -11.55 -3.76
N ARG A 179 -6.07 -11.57 -5.07
CA ARG A 179 -4.94 -10.90 -5.68
C ARG A 179 -5.01 -9.39 -5.47
N GLU A 180 -6.18 -8.78 -5.66
CA GLU A 180 -6.40 -7.35 -5.38
C GLU A 180 -6.09 -7.03 -3.92
N ARG A 181 -6.55 -7.85 -2.96
CA ARG A 181 -6.27 -7.71 -1.54
C ARG A 181 -4.76 -7.75 -1.27
N GLN A 182 -4.05 -8.76 -1.78
CA GLN A 182 -2.60 -8.92 -1.58
C GLN A 182 -1.79 -7.78 -2.21
N MET A 183 -2.20 -7.26 -3.36
CA MET A 183 -1.55 -6.12 -4.01
C MET A 183 -1.66 -4.83 -3.19
N GLN A 184 -2.56 -4.76 -2.22
CA GLN A 184 -2.69 -3.65 -1.28
C GLN A 184 -1.93 -3.86 0.04
N ALA A 185 -1.00 -4.82 0.08
CA ALA A 185 -0.14 -5.05 1.23
C ALA A 185 0.61 -3.78 1.64
N VAL A 186 0.63 -3.51 2.94
CA VAL A 186 1.25 -2.31 3.52
C VAL A 186 2.20 -2.66 4.66
N ILE A 187 3.15 -1.77 4.91
CA ILE A 187 3.86 -1.69 6.18
C ILE A 187 3.20 -0.61 7.02
N LEU A 188 2.91 -0.92 8.26
CA LEU A 188 2.41 -0.01 9.27
C LEU A 188 3.60 0.50 10.09
N VAL A 189 4.01 1.74 9.86
CA VAL A 189 5.15 2.37 10.55
C VAL A 189 4.61 3.16 11.75
N PRO A 190 5.01 2.84 12.99
CA PRO A 190 4.49 3.52 14.18
C PRO A 190 5.03 4.95 14.28
N GLY A 191 4.15 5.88 14.64
CA GLY A 191 4.47 7.30 14.85
C GLY A 191 4.89 8.03 13.57
N VAL A 192 5.36 9.27 13.73
CA VAL A 192 5.73 10.13 12.59
C VAL A 192 6.89 9.56 11.78
N ILE A 193 6.76 9.56 10.46
CA ILE A 193 7.86 9.32 9.52
C ILE A 193 8.54 10.65 9.27
N PRO A 194 9.83 10.83 9.64
CA PRO A 194 10.52 12.10 9.46
C PRO A 194 10.73 12.43 7.98
N SER A 195 10.76 13.72 7.62
CA SER A 195 11.02 14.18 6.26
C SER A 195 12.33 13.64 5.67
N THR A 196 13.33 13.40 6.51
CA THR A 196 14.61 12.80 6.11
C THR A 196 14.48 11.36 5.60
N ALA A 197 13.36 10.70 5.83
CA ALA A 197 13.07 9.37 5.29
C ALA A 197 12.48 9.41 3.86
N LEU A 198 12.03 10.57 3.38
CA LEU A 198 11.53 10.77 2.02
C LEU A 198 12.70 10.78 1.04
N ARG A 199 12.58 10.04 -0.07
CA ARG A 199 13.68 9.84 -1.04
C ARG A 199 13.37 10.42 -2.40
N GLU A 200 12.15 10.24 -2.88
CA GLU A 200 11.77 10.58 -4.24
C GLU A 200 10.26 10.85 -4.29
N VAL A 201 9.86 11.81 -5.10
CA VAL A 201 8.46 12.06 -5.45
C VAL A 201 8.26 11.69 -6.91
N ILE A 202 7.37 10.73 -7.16
CA ILE A 202 7.04 10.22 -8.48
C ILE A 202 5.67 10.79 -8.85
N VAL A 203 5.60 11.49 -9.97
CA VAL A 203 4.40 12.14 -10.48
C VAL A 203 3.93 11.47 -11.77
N PRO A 204 2.62 11.56 -12.12
CA PRO A 204 2.06 10.85 -13.26
C PRO A 204 2.51 11.41 -14.61
N ASP A 205 2.79 12.71 -14.70
CA ASP A 205 3.08 13.39 -15.96
C ASP A 205 3.96 14.63 -15.79
N ALA A 206 4.40 15.19 -16.92
CA ALA A 206 5.27 16.36 -16.96
C ALA A 206 4.58 17.64 -16.42
N ALA A 207 3.29 17.80 -16.61
CA ALA A 207 2.57 18.99 -16.11
C ALA A 207 2.53 18.98 -14.57
N THR A 208 2.24 17.82 -13.97
CA THR A 208 2.28 17.62 -12.51
C THR A 208 3.69 17.83 -11.97
N ARG A 209 4.73 17.40 -12.70
CA ARG A 209 6.11 17.64 -12.32
C ARG A 209 6.42 19.15 -12.23
N VAL A 210 6.08 19.92 -13.26
CA VAL A 210 6.27 21.39 -13.28
C VAL A 210 5.56 22.04 -12.08
N ARG A 211 4.35 21.57 -11.76
CA ARG A 211 3.60 22.06 -10.59
C ARG A 211 4.32 21.76 -9.27
N VAL A 212 4.78 20.53 -9.05
CA VAL A 212 5.55 20.17 -7.85
C VAL A 212 6.80 21.05 -7.74
N GLU A 213 7.55 21.22 -8.84
CA GLU A 213 8.73 22.06 -8.86
C GLU A 213 8.42 23.54 -8.56
N ALA A 214 7.24 24.03 -8.95
CA ALA A 214 6.79 25.39 -8.60
C ALA A 214 6.49 25.49 -7.09
N LEU A 215 5.71 24.57 -6.55
CA LEU A 215 5.40 24.51 -5.11
C LEU A 215 6.66 24.45 -4.25
N LEU A 216 7.67 23.71 -4.68
CA LEU A 216 8.95 23.61 -3.96
C LEU A 216 9.80 24.89 -4.01
N ARG A 217 9.61 25.76 -5.02
CA ARG A 217 10.29 27.05 -5.10
C ARG A 217 9.64 28.15 -4.26
N GLU A 218 8.33 28.02 -4.02
CA GLU A 218 7.55 28.96 -3.23
C GLU A 218 7.64 28.70 -1.71
N ALA A 219 8.13 27.52 -1.31
CA ALA A 219 8.27 27.08 0.08
C ALA A 219 9.65 27.42 0.67
#